data_a3ca5bf9383b1d1a20c6961b59c85884
#
_entry.id   a3ca5bf9383b1d1a20c6961b59c85884
#
_cell.length_a   1.000
_cell.length_b   1.000
_cell.length_c   1.000
_cell.angle_alpha   90.00
_cell.angle_beta   90.00
_cell.angle_gamma   90.00
#
_symmetry.space_group_name_H-M   'P 1'
#
loop_
_entity.id
_entity.type
_entity.pdbx_description
1 polymer ?
#
loop_
_entity_poly.entity_id
_entity_poly.type
_entity_poly.pdbx_seq_one_letter_code
_entity_poly.pdbx_strand_id
1 'polypeptide(L)'
;MPNSELSPLQNYLTQEQLTPVENPALDFVVQFWGVRGLIPSPGSNTSRYGGNTACVEMRVGKKHLIFDGGTGLRLLGRSRLPETIEAHVFFTNSQSNRIQGFPFFAPAFLAENCFHIYGTAALNGASIKQCLCDQMLQPHFPYPLQIMQSDLHFHNFAPGKVFKVDDITIATALINHHQKSVGYRVTWQEYSVAYITDLHHSLSDTDLEHIAQLTKGANLLIANATYTPPSIRIHQHTEIYWQTAVDLAQHLDAKLLVISHHHPDDCDDFLDEVQTEVQSIFPKAILAREGLVLTVTNG
;
A
#
# COMPACT_ATOMS: atom_id res chain seq x y z
N MET A 1 34.42 -37.70 15.12
CA MET A 1 34.05 -36.52 14.35
C MET A 1 32.63 -36.18 14.72
N PRO A 2 32.33 -35.05 15.36
CA PRO A 2 30.97 -34.72 15.76
C PRO A 2 30.24 -34.02 14.60
N ASN A 3 29.00 -34.45 14.34
CA ASN A 3 28.03 -33.85 13.45
C ASN A 3 27.78 -32.40 13.88
N SER A 4 27.96 -31.46 12.95
CA SER A 4 27.54 -30.08 13.13
C SER A 4 26.02 -29.97 12.93
N GLU A 5 25.30 -29.94 14.04
CA GLU A 5 23.89 -29.53 14.03
C GLU A 5 23.81 -28.05 13.63
N LEU A 6 23.14 -27.78 12.52
CA LEU A 6 22.82 -26.43 12.08
C LEU A 6 21.91 -25.75 13.11
N SER A 7 22.20 -24.49 13.41
CA SER A 7 21.48 -23.73 14.44
C SER A 7 20.00 -23.55 14.08
N PRO A 8 19.10 -23.42 15.08
CA PRO A 8 17.66 -23.22 14.86
C PRO A 8 17.30 -22.01 13.96
N LEU A 9 18.19 -21.04 13.83
CA LEU A 9 18.02 -19.87 12.96
C LEU A 9 18.15 -20.19 11.46
N GLN A 10 18.84 -21.27 11.09
CA GLN A 10 18.96 -21.69 9.70
C GLN A 10 17.75 -22.47 9.20
N ASN A 11 16.99 -23.09 10.10
CA ASN A 11 15.75 -23.79 9.75
C ASN A 11 14.54 -22.85 9.52
N TYR A 12 14.60 -21.59 9.98
CA TYR A 12 13.54 -20.60 9.70
C TYR A 12 13.64 -19.96 8.32
N LEU A 13 14.76 -20.13 7.62
CA LEU A 13 15.00 -19.54 6.29
C LEU A 13 14.76 -20.50 5.12
N THR A 14 14.34 -21.75 5.38
CA THR A 14 14.25 -22.80 4.35
C THR A 14 12.85 -23.33 4.05
N GLN A 15 11.78 -22.68 4.52
CA GLN A 15 10.41 -23.10 4.19
C GLN A 15 9.53 -21.93 3.75
N GLU A 16 9.84 -21.38 2.62
CA GLU A 16 8.91 -20.98 1.54
C GLU A 16 9.78 -20.81 0.30
N GLN A 17 9.93 -21.86 -0.45
CA GLN A 17 10.51 -21.82 -1.78
C GLN A 17 9.56 -20.96 -2.62
N LEU A 18 9.95 -19.70 -2.84
CA LEU A 18 9.48 -18.90 -3.95
C LEU A 18 9.71 -19.74 -5.21
N THR A 19 8.66 -20.29 -5.79
CA THR A 19 8.73 -20.83 -7.15
C THR A 19 9.29 -19.72 -8.03
N PRO A 20 10.34 -20.01 -8.84
CA PRO A 20 10.88 -19.03 -9.75
C PRO A 20 9.76 -18.56 -10.67
N VAL A 21 9.49 -17.27 -10.70
CA VAL A 21 8.61 -16.65 -11.69
C VAL A 21 9.27 -16.87 -13.06
N GLU A 22 8.66 -17.66 -13.91
CA GLU A 22 9.29 -18.15 -15.17
C GLU A 22 9.59 -17.05 -16.20
N ASN A 23 9.03 -15.82 -16.03
CA ASN A 23 9.37 -14.68 -16.87
C ASN A 23 9.03 -13.33 -16.20
N PRO A 24 9.93 -12.76 -15.36
CA PRO A 24 9.64 -11.51 -14.64
C PRO A 24 9.40 -10.30 -15.55
N ALA A 25 9.70 -10.40 -16.84
CA ALA A 25 9.48 -9.33 -17.82
C ALA A 25 8.01 -9.24 -18.30
N LEU A 26 7.16 -10.21 -17.97
CA LEU A 26 5.77 -10.28 -18.42
C LEU A 26 4.75 -10.33 -17.28
N ASP A 27 5.17 -10.11 -16.02
CA ASP A 27 4.30 -10.27 -14.87
C ASP A 27 3.85 -8.93 -14.30
N PHE A 28 2.60 -8.91 -13.85
CA PHE A 28 2.07 -7.87 -12.99
C PHE A 28 1.95 -8.44 -11.58
N VAL A 29 2.86 -8.04 -10.69
CA VAL A 29 2.96 -8.58 -9.33
C VAL A 29 2.71 -7.47 -8.32
N VAL A 30 1.90 -7.77 -7.31
CA VAL A 30 1.59 -6.87 -6.18
C VAL A 30 2.18 -7.45 -4.90
N GLN A 31 2.97 -6.68 -4.19
CA GLN A 31 3.59 -7.07 -2.91
C GLN A 31 3.28 -6.06 -1.80
N PHE A 32 2.89 -6.57 -0.64
CA PHE A 32 2.55 -5.76 0.53
C PHE A 32 3.74 -5.68 1.49
N TRP A 33 4.27 -4.48 1.70
CA TRP A 33 5.39 -4.19 2.60
C TRP A 33 4.95 -3.59 3.93
N GLY A 34 3.70 -3.08 3.97
CA GLY A 34 3.05 -2.57 5.17
C GLY A 34 1.54 -2.56 4.98
N VAL A 35 0.81 -2.97 6.00
CA VAL A 35 -0.63 -3.26 5.96
C VAL A 35 -1.43 -2.59 7.06
N ARG A 36 -0.78 -1.83 7.96
CA ARG A 36 -1.46 -1.11 9.04
C ARG A 36 -1.90 0.29 8.60
N GLY A 37 -3.02 0.70 9.13
CA GLY A 37 -3.47 2.09 9.07
C GLY A 37 -2.96 2.88 10.28
N LEU A 38 -3.19 4.19 10.28
CA LEU A 38 -2.94 5.16 11.36
C LEU A 38 -1.50 5.20 11.88
N ILE A 39 -1.04 4.17 12.59
CA ILE A 39 0.28 4.11 13.21
C ILE A 39 0.88 2.69 13.08
N PRO A 40 2.20 2.53 13.16
CA PRO A 40 2.82 1.21 13.26
C PRO A 40 2.39 0.49 14.54
N SER A 41 2.17 -0.81 14.45
CA SER A 41 1.70 -1.66 15.56
C SER A 41 2.63 -2.87 15.74
N PRO A 42 3.86 -2.67 16.22
CA PRO A 42 4.77 -3.77 16.48
C PRO A 42 4.34 -4.54 17.75
N GLY A 43 4.37 -5.86 17.69
CA GLY A 43 4.02 -6.69 18.84
C GLY A 43 3.92 -8.17 18.49
N SER A 44 3.92 -9.03 19.51
CA SER A 44 3.75 -10.48 19.32
C SER A 44 2.36 -10.84 18.76
N ASN A 45 1.35 -10.04 19.09
CA ASN A 45 -0.04 -10.22 18.68
C ASN A 45 -0.38 -9.61 17.31
N THR A 46 0.61 -9.01 16.63
CA THR A 46 0.47 -8.43 15.29
C THR A 46 1.49 -8.99 14.30
N SER A 47 2.25 -10.02 14.70
CA SER A 47 3.40 -10.51 13.94
C SER A 47 3.02 -11.32 12.70
N ARG A 48 1.83 -11.95 12.66
CA ARG A 48 1.38 -12.75 11.52
C ARG A 48 0.86 -11.89 10.36
N TYR A 49 0.18 -10.79 10.68
CA TYR A 49 -0.28 -9.84 9.66
C TYR A 49 0.74 -8.74 9.40
N GLY A 50 1.55 -8.39 10.38
CA GLY A 50 2.55 -7.34 10.30
C GLY A 50 2.14 -6.05 10.99
N GLY A 51 3.13 -5.23 11.37
CA GLY A 51 2.96 -4.01 12.15
C GLY A 51 3.29 -2.72 11.40
N ASN A 52 3.81 -2.80 10.16
CA ASN A 52 4.20 -1.63 9.39
C ASN A 52 3.00 -0.95 8.72
N THR A 53 3.04 0.39 8.64
CA THR A 53 2.04 1.17 7.94
C THR A 53 2.23 1.09 6.42
N ALA A 54 1.17 1.50 5.71
CA ALA A 54 0.92 1.26 4.31
C ALA A 54 2.10 1.47 3.36
N CYS A 55 2.45 0.42 2.65
CA CYS A 55 3.34 0.46 1.49
C CYS A 55 3.05 -0.77 0.62
N VAL A 56 2.64 -0.53 -0.62
CA VAL A 56 2.35 -1.57 -1.61
C VAL A 56 3.21 -1.34 -2.83
N GLU A 57 3.95 -2.34 -3.25
CA GLU A 57 4.70 -2.33 -4.50
C GLU A 57 3.93 -3.08 -5.58
N MET A 58 3.78 -2.48 -6.74
CA MET A 58 3.32 -3.12 -7.97
C MET A 58 4.48 -3.17 -8.95
N ARG A 59 4.96 -4.38 -9.23
CA ARG A 59 5.94 -4.61 -10.29
C ARG A 59 5.20 -4.95 -11.56
N VAL A 60 5.38 -4.14 -12.59
CA VAL A 60 4.74 -4.31 -13.88
C VAL A 60 5.84 -4.40 -14.95
N GLY A 61 6.10 -5.60 -15.43
CA GLY A 61 7.29 -5.87 -16.22
C GLY A 61 8.56 -5.49 -15.44
N LYS A 62 9.30 -4.51 -15.94
CA LYS A 62 10.53 -4.01 -15.30
C LYS A 62 10.31 -2.75 -14.45
N LYS A 63 9.10 -2.22 -14.39
CA LYS A 63 8.81 -0.96 -13.68
C LYS A 63 8.35 -1.23 -12.23
N HIS A 64 8.82 -0.38 -11.35
CA HIS A 64 8.47 -0.38 -9.94
C HIS A 64 7.53 0.79 -9.64
N LEU A 65 6.28 0.48 -9.29
CA LEU A 65 5.28 1.44 -8.86
C LEU A 65 5.03 1.20 -7.36
N ILE A 66 5.27 2.20 -6.54
CA ILE A 66 5.13 2.11 -5.08
C ILE A 66 3.97 2.99 -4.66
N PHE A 67 3.02 2.42 -3.94
CA PHE A 67 1.84 3.13 -3.43
C PHE A 67 1.95 3.30 -1.92
N ASP A 68 1.98 4.55 -1.49
CA ASP A 68 2.25 5.03 -0.14
C ASP A 68 3.64 4.65 0.40
N GLY A 69 4.15 5.52 1.27
CA GLY A 69 5.47 5.43 1.88
C GLY A 69 5.41 5.39 3.40
N GLY A 70 4.51 4.56 3.96
CA GLY A 70 4.50 4.26 5.40
C GLY A 70 5.76 3.50 5.83
N THR A 71 5.79 3.00 7.06
CA THR A 71 7.00 2.33 7.59
C THR A 71 7.40 1.08 6.81
N GLY A 72 6.46 0.47 6.04
CA GLY A 72 6.75 -0.62 5.11
C GLY A 72 7.75 -0.22 4.01
N LEU A 73 7.82 1.06 3.63
CA LEU A 73 8.78 1.55 2.63
C LEU A 73 10.24 1.31 3.05
N ARG A 74 10.53 1.36 4.36
CA ARG A 74 11.86 1.01 4.89
C ARG A 74 12.23 -0.44 4.59
N LEU A 75 11.27 -1.37 4.71
CA LEU A 75 11.51 -2.79 4.42
C LEU A 75 11.74 -3.00 2.92
N LEU A 76 10.88 -2.41 2.08
CA LEU A 76 11.05 -2.42 0.63
C LEU A 76 12.44 -1.91 0.25
N GLY A 77 12.85 -0.75 0.78
CA GLY A 77 14.16 -0.18 0.48
C GLY A 77 15.31 -1.11 0.85
N ARG A 78 15.23 -1.80 1.98
CA ARG A 78 16.25 -2.78 2.39
C ARG A 78 16.32 -3.98 1.45
N SER A 79 15.18 -4.46 0.96
CA SER A 79 15.13 -5.62 0.05
C SER A 79 15.72 -5.32 -1.33
N ARG A 80 15.88 -4.03 -1.70
CA ARG A 80 16.40 -3.58 -2.99
C ARG A 80 17.91 -3.25 -2.97
N LEU A 81 18.51 -3.17 -1.80
CA LEU A 81 19.95 -2.93 -1.74
C LEU A 81 20.74 -4.21 -2.09
N PRO A 82 21.84 -4.09 -2.87
CA PRO A 82 22.47 -2.88 -3.42
C PRO A 82 22.04 -2.52 -4.86
N GLU A 83 20.87 -2.96 -5.33
CA GLU A 83 20.43 -2.76 -6.72
C GLU A 83 20.24 -1.27 -7.05
N THR A 84 20.60 -0.89 -8.29
CA THR A 84 20.19 0.42 -8.84
C THR A 84 18.73 0.35 -9.23
N ILE A 85 17.94 1.32 -8.77
CA ILE A 85 16.50 1.33 -8.97
C ILE A 85 16.01 2.68 -9.53
N GLU A 86 15.14 2.59 -10.54
CA GLU A 86 14.23 3.67 -10.93
C GLU A 86 12.82 3.25 -10.51
N ALA A 87 12.12 4.10 -9.73
CA ALA A 87 10.78 3.80 -9.27
C ALA A 87 9.86 5.02 -9.26
N HIS A 88 8.55 4.75 -9.37
CA HIS A 88 7.48 5.74 -9.31
C HIS A 88 6.72 5.58 -8.00
N VAL A 89 6.75 6.58 -7.13
CA VAL A 89 6.13 6.58 -5.81
C VAL A 89 4.87 7.44 -5.84
N PHE A 90 3.72 6.83 -5.61
CA PHE A 90 2.41 7.47 -5.63
C PHE A 90 1.82 7.55 -4.22
N PHE A 91 1.55 8.76 -3.75
CA PHE A 91 0.92 8.98 -2.45
C PHE A 91 -0.58 9.18 -2.59
N THR A 92 -1.37 8.45 -1.80
CA THR A 92 -2.82 8.63 -1.71
C THR A 92 -3.18 9.93 -1.02
N ASN A 93 -2.43 10.27 0.01
CA ASN A 93 -2.46 11.55 0.73
C ASN A 93 -1.13 11.77 1.46
N SER A 94 -1.01 12.86 2.22
CA SER A 94 0.21 13.21 2.97
C SER A 94 0.12 12.99 4.48
N GLN A 95 -0.80 12.12 4.93
CA GLN A 95 -0.89 11.78 6.35
C GLN A 95 0.36 10.99 6.80
N SER A 96 0.68 11.08 8.09
CA SER A 96 1.88 10.49 8.67
C SER A 96 2.04 9.00 8.32
N ASN A 97 0.99 8.20 8.45
CA ASN A 97 1.02 6.77 8.14
C ASN A 97 1.32 6.45 6.67
N ARG A 98 1.23 7.44 5.77
CA ARG A 98 1.52 7.31 4.33
C ARG A 98 2.93 7.78 3.97
N ILE A 99 3.53 8.69 4.76
CA ILE A 99 4.80 9.32 4.40
C ILE A 99 5.96 9.03 5.38
N GLN A 100 5.68 8.53 6.59
CA GLN A 100 6.66 8.42 7.68
C GLN A 100 7.83 7.46 7.41
N GLY A 101 7.71 6.55 6.44
CA GLY A 101 8.79 5.66 6.04
C GLY A 101 9.79 6.29 5.07
N PHE A 102 9.42 7.39 4.42
CA PHE A 102 10.23 8.02 3.39
C PHE A 102 11.62 8.45 3.89
N PRO A 103 11.79 9.05 5.08
CA PRO A 103 13.10 9.39 5.62
C PRO A 103 14.04 8.18 5.83
N PHE A 104 13.50 6.97 5.84
CA PHE A 104 14.22 5.71 6.07
C PHE A 104 14.32 4.84 4.81
N PHE A 105 13.97 5.40 3.65
CA PHE A 105 14.05 4.72 2.36
C PHE A 105 15.49 4.70 1.85
N ALA A 106 16.25 3.68 2.24
CA ALA A 106 17.68 3.58 1.98
C ALA A 106 18.10 3.82 0.51
N PRO A 107 17.37 3.35 -0.52
CA PRO A 107 17.73 3.62 -1.91
C PRO A 107 17.75 5.11 -2.28
N ALA A 108 17.01 5.98 -1.56
CA ALA A 108 17.01 7.41 -1.82
C ALA A 108 18.33 8.12 -1.45
N PHE A 109 19.21 7.44 -0.73
CA PHE A 109 20.55 7.96 -0.36
C PHE A 109 21.65 7.53 -1.33
N LEU A 110 21.32 6.77 -2.38
CA LEU A 110 22.28 6.32 -3.41
C LEU A 110 22.13 7.18 -4.66
N ALA A 111 23.24 7.81 -5.10
CA ALA A 111 23.24 8.80 -6.19
C ALA A 111 22.85 8.22 -7.56
N GLU A 112 23.03 6.92 -7.75
CA GLU A 112 22.68 6.20 -8.98
C GLU A 112 21.19 5.90 -9.15
N ASN A 113 20.38 6.16 -8.11
CA ASN A 113 18.96 5.88 -8.12
C ASN A 113 18.13 7.11 -8.57
N CYS A 114 16.94 6.83 -9.12
CA CYS A 114 16.00 7.85 -9.57
C CYS A 114 14.58 7.55 -9.08
N PHE A 115 13.91 8.55 -8.50
CA PHE A 115 12.55 8.42 -7.98
C PHE A 115 11.64 9.52 -8.49
N HIS A 116 10.54 9.13 -9.15
CA HIS A 116 9.45 10.00 -9.54
C HIS A 116 8.37 9.98 -8.47
N ILE A 117 8.14 11.08 -7.78
CA ILE A 117 7.28 11.17 -6.58
C ILE A 117 6.02 11.96 -6.93
N TYR A 118 4.87 11.29 -6.85
CA TYR A 118 3.58 11.83 -7.23
C TYR A 118 2.69 12.03 -6.00
N GLY A 119 2.04 13.20 -5.92
CA GLY A 119 1.08 13.49 -4.87
C GLY A 119 0.22 14.68 -5.19
N THR A 120 -0.92 14.78 -4.52
CA THR A 120 -1.82 15.93 -4.60
C THR A 120 -1.53 16.94 -3.49
N ALA A 121 -2.11 18.13 -3.59
CA ALA A 121 -2.01 19.10 -2.51
C ALA A 121 -2.71 18.59 -1.24
N ALA A 122 -2.04 18.69 -0.11
CA ALA A 122 -2.58 18.40 1.21
C ALA A 122 -3.76 19.32 1.57
N LEU A 123 -4.45 19.06 2.68
CA LEU A 123 -5.57 19.88 3.15
C LEU A 123 -5.19 21.36 3.35
N ASN A 124 -3.98 21.63 3.83
CA ASN A 124 -3.43 22.98 4.01
C ASN A 124 -2.86 23.60 2.72
N GLY A 125 -2.96 22.90 1.57
CA GLY A 125 -2.43 23.34 0.29
C GLY A 125 -0.95 23.01 0.03
N ALA A 126 -0.24 22.42 1.00
CA ALA A 126 1.16 22.03 0.82
C ALA A 126 1.30 20.95 -0.26
N SER A 127 2.36 21.05 -1.07
CA SER A 127 2.71 20.01 -2.04
C SER A 127 3.26 18.77 -1.35
N ILE A 128 3.25 17.61 -2.04
CA ILE A 128 3.88 16.39 -1.50
C ILE A 128 5.36 16.63 -1.19
N LYS A 129 6.09 17.39 -2.01
CA LYS A 129 7.47 17.77 -1.72
C LYS A 129 7.56 18.52 -0.39
N GLN A 130 6.67 19.51 -0.17
CA GLN A 130 6.67 20.28 1.08
C GLN A 130 6.37 19.38 2.28
N CYS A 131 5.38 18.49 2.19
CA CYS A 131 5.05 17.56 3.27
C CYS A 131 6.23 16.63 3.63
N LEU A 132 6.94 16.11 2.61
CA LEU A 132 8.14 15.29 2.82
C LEU A 132 9.31 16.10 3.38
N CYS A 133 9.48 17.37 2.98
CA CYS A 133 10.46 18.25 3.59
C CYS A 133 10.13 18.54 5.07
N ASP A 134 8.87 18.88 5.35
CA ASP A 134 8.45 19.31 6.69
C ASP A 134 8.64 18.19 7.74
N GLN A 135 8.35 16.92 7.39
CA GLN A 135 8.61 15.80 8.31
C GLN A 135 10.10 15.57 8.58
N MET A 136 10.99 16.07 7.70
CA MET A 136 12.45 15.93 7.82
C MET A 136 13.11 17.20 8.37
N LEU A 137 12.36 18.09 9.03
CA LEU A 137 12.90 19.29 9.67
C LEU A 137 13.18 19.08 11.16
N GLN A 138 14.22 19.73 11.64
CA GLN A 138 14.46 19.84 13.09
C GLN A 138 13.28 20.57 13.77
N PRO A 139 12.92 20.21 15.00
CA PRO A 139 13.56 19.21 15.86
C PRO A 139 13.07 17.78 15.64
N HIS A 140 12.14 17.53 14.71
CA HIS A 140 11.47 16.24 14.54
C HIS A 140 12.35 15.21 13.84
N PHE A 141 13.23 15.67 12.94
CA PHE A 141 14.17 14.81 12.23
C PHE A 141 15.56 15.48 12.18
N PRO A 142 16.66 14.70 12.33
CA PRO A 142 18.00 15.30 12.44
C PRO A 142 18.54 15.86 11.12
N TYR A 143 18.06 15.36 9.99
CA TYR A 143 18.59 15.69 8.66
C TYR A 143 17.49 16.13 7.71
N PRO A 144 17.72 17.19 6.91
CA PRO A 144 16.76 17.67 5.92
C PRO A 144 16.71 16.73 4.69
N LEU A 145 15.66 16.83 3.88
CA LEU A 145 15.46 16.04 2.66
C LEU A 145 16.66 16.05 1.72
N GLN A 146 17.41 17.16 1.69
CA GLN A 146 18.58 17.36 0.82
C GLN A 146 19.75 16.39 1.11
N ILE A 147 19.72 15.64 2.20
CA ILE A 147 20.71 14.59 2.47
C ILE A 147 20.56 13.39 1.51
N MET A 148 19.39 13.21 0.91
CA MET A 148 19.14 12.18 -0.10
C MET A 148 19.90 12.53 -1.38
N GLN A 149 20.68 11.58 -1.90
CA GLN A 149 21.60 11.80 -3.02
C GLN A 149 21.00 11.37 -4.37
N SER A 150 19.95 10.55 -4.33
CA SER A 150 19.26 10.10 -5.56
C SER A 150 18.57 11.27 -6.28
N ASP A 151 18.31 11.09 -7.56
CA ASP A 151 17.55 12.04 -8.34
C ASP A 151 16.05 11.97 -7.96
N LEU A 152 15.52 13.04 -7.35
CA LEU A 152 14.15 13.12 -6.85
C LEU A 152 13.31 14.07 -7.70
N HIS A 153 12.42 13.52 -8.53
CA HIS A 153 11.49 14.26 -9.38
C HIS A 153 10.10 14.34 -8.74
N PHE A 154 9.69 15.52 -8.30
CA PHE A 154 8.39 15.73 -7.65
C PHE A 154 7.33 16.18 -8.64
N HIS A 155 6.19 15.45 -8.67
CA HIS A 155 5.06 15.71 -9.54
C HIS A 155 3.80 16.00 -8.72
N ASN A 156 3.42 17.27 -8.64
CA ASN A 156 2.13 17.64 -8.08
C ASN A 156 1.07 17.56 -9.17
N PHE A 157 -0.10 16.99 -8.83
CA PHE A 157 -1.20 16.85 -9.79
C PHE A 157 -2.56 17.11 -9.14
N ALA A 158 -3.56 17.41 -9.97
CA ALA A 158 -4.95 17.41 -9.55
C ALA A 158 -5.56 16.01 -9.76
N PRO A 159 -6.42 15.52 -8.84
CA PRO A 159 -7.15 14.25 -9.04
C PRO A 159 -7.90 14.26 -10.38
N GLY A 160 -8.08 13.07 -10.98
CA GLY A 160 -8.63 12.92 -12.34
C GLY A 160 -7.57 12.88 -13.45
N LYS A 161 -6.29 13.10 -13.10
CA LYS A 161 -5.20 13.00 -14.08
C LYS A 161 -4.90 11.53 -14.38
N VAL A 162 -4.53 11.27 -15.63
CA VAL A 162 -4.03 9.98 -16.11
C VAL A 162 -2.54 10.13 -16.42
N PHE A 163 -1.72 9.25 -15.86
CA PHE A 163 -0.30 9.14 -16.15
C PHE A 163 -0.02 7.95 -17.06
N LYS A 164 1.09 8.04 -17.79
CA LYS A 164 1.67 6.91 -18.50
C LYS A 164 3.11 6.72 -18.06
N VAL A 165 3.44 5.48 -17.74
CA VAL A 165 4.81 5.01 -17.48
C VAL A 165 5.04 3.89 -18.50
N ASP A 166 5.70 4.21 -19.60
CA ASP A 166 5.81 3.36 -20.79
C ASP A 166 4.40 2.93 -21.29
N ASP A 167 4.09 1.63 -21.28
CA ASP A 167 2.80 1.05 -21.67
C ASP A 167 1.81 0.90 -20.51
N ILE A 168 2.22 1.31 -19.30
CA ILE A 168 1.37 1.27 -18.11
C ILE A 168 0.55 2.57 -18.03
N THR A 169 -0.75 2.43 -17.81
CA THR A 169 -1.65 3.57 -17.55
C THR A 169 -2.04 3.63 -16.09
N ILE A 170 -1.88 4.79 -15.44
CA ILE A 170 -2.26 5.04 -14.06
C ILE A 170 -3.33 6.14 -14.06
N ALA A 171 -4.60 5.74 -13.88
CA ALA A 171 -5.71 6.66 -13.71
C ALA A 171 -5.88 7.03 -12.23
N THR A 172 -6.29 8.27 -11.96
CA THR A 172 -6.49 8.80 -10.61
C THR A 172 -7.85 9.45 -10.47
N ALA A 173 -8.42 9.39 -9.27
CA ALA A 173 -9.61 10.15 -8.91
C ALA A 173 -9.59 10.52 -7.43
N LEU A 174 -10.28 11.60 -7.06
CA LEU A 174 -10.53 11.94 -5.66
C LEU A 174 -11.58 10.97 -5.11
N ILE A 175 -11.22 10.18 -4.11
CA ILE A 175 -12.10 9.15 -3.54
C ILE A 175 -12.62 9.49 -2.14
N ASN A 176 -12.03 10.51 -1.53
CA ASN A 176 -12.46 11.05 -0.25
C ASN A 176 -12.13 12.55 -0.21
N HIS A 177 -13.14 13.38 -0.43
CA HIS A 177 -12.96 14.83 -0.50
C HIS A 177 -12.65 15.47 0.87
N HIS A 178 -13.06 14.84 1.99
CA HIS A 178 -12.76 15.34 3.34
C HIS A 178 -11.29 15.21 3.69
N GLN A 179 -10.65 14.12 3.26
CA GLN A 179 -9.23 13.87 3.52
C GLN A 179 -8.34 14.22 2.31
N LYS A 180 -8.93 14.62 1.18
CA LYS A 180 -8.26 14.79 -0.11
C LYS A 180 -7.47 13.55 -0.53
N SER A 181 -8.03 12.38 -0.28
CA SER A 181 -7.38 11.13 -0.64
C SER A 181 -7.68 10.76 -2.10
N VAL A 182 -6.65 10.27 -2.78
CA VAL A 182 -6.68 9.87 -4.19
C VAL A 182 -6.62 8.35 -4.29
N GLY A 183 -7.55 7.81 -5.08
CA GLY A 183 -7.49 6.42 -5.53
C GLY A 183 -6.73 6.31 -6.86
N TYR A 184 -6.23 5.13 -7.12
CA TYR A 184 -5.45 4.81 -8.32
C TYR A 184 -5.98 3.56 -8.99
N ARG A 185 -5.99 3.56 -10.33
CA ARG A 185 -6.13 2.35 -11.14
C ARG A 185 -4.89 2.20 -12.01
N VAL A 186 -4.15 1.12 -11.83
CA VAL A 186 -3.04 0.73 -12.69
C VAL A 186 -3.55 -0.26 -13.71
N THR A 187 -3.35 0.03 -14.99
CA THR A 187 -3.75 -0.84 -16.10
C THR A 187 -2.53 -1.13 -16.97
N TRP A 188 -2.31 -2.40 -17.24
CA TRP A 188 -1.26 -2.90 -18.12
C TRP A 188 -1.79 -4.08 -18.93
N GLN A 189 -1.74 -3.96 -20.25
CA GLN A 189 -2.40 -4.91 -21.14
C GLN A 189 -3.89 -5.06 -20.77
N GLU A 190 -4.37 -6.29 -20.53
CA GLU A 190 -5.74 -6.58 -20.07
C GLU A 190 -5.89 -6.60 -18.54
N TYR A 191 -4.81 -6.43 -17.79
CA TYR A 191 -4.81 -6.50 -16.33
C TYR A 191 -4.97 -5.14 -15.68
N SER A 192 -5.67 -5.11 -14.56
CA SER A 192 -5.81 -3.88 -13.79
C SER A 192 -5.91 -4.12 -12.29
N VAL A 193 -5.28 -3.21 -11.53
CA VAL A 193 -5.34 -3.15 -10.07
C VAL A 193 -5.90 -1.80 -9.65
N ALA A 194 -6.96 -1.80 -8.83
CA ALA A 194 -7.49 -0.62 -8.20
C ALA A 194 -6.98 -0.53 -6.75
N TYR A 195 -6.35 0.60 -6.38
CA TYR A 195 -5.88 0.91 -5.04
C TYR A 195 -6.76 2.00 -4.44
N ILE A 196 -7.74 1.60 -3.62
CA ILE A 196 -8.81 2.42 -3.08
C ILE A 196 -8.74 2.36 -1.56
N THR A 197 -7.99 3.26 -0.97
CA THR A 197 -7.83 3.38 0.47
C THR A 197 -8.56 4.61 0.98
N ASP A 198 -8.72 4.76 2.29
CA ASP A 198 -9.46 5.85 2.93
C ASP A 198 -10.97 5.87 2.59
N LEU A 199 -11.54 4.68 2.35
CA LEU A 199 -12.99 4.49 2.34
C LEU A 199 -13.56 4.91 3.69
N HIS A 200 -14.67 5.65 3.67
CA HIS A 200 -15.33 6.16 4.86
C HIS A 200 -16.84 5.88 4.76
N HIS A 201 -17.52 5.70 5.89
CA HIS A 201 -18.97 5.45 5.93
C HIS A 201 -19.83 6.60 5.39
N SER A 202 -19.27 7.80 5.25
CA SER A 202 -19.95 9.00 4.75
C SER A 202 -19.39 9.47 3.42
N LEU A 203 -19.18 8.54 2.47
CA LEU A 203 -18.80 8.90 1.10
C LEU A 203 -19.95 9.63 0.42
N SER A 204 -19.63 10.69 -0.33
CA SER A 204 -20.61 11.37 -1.19
C SER A 204 -20.91 10.53 -2.44
N ASP A 205 -22.02 10.81 -3.11
CA ASP A 205 -22.34 10.18 -4.39
C ASP A 205 -21.20 10.39 -5.41
N THR A 206 -20.58 11.56 -5.42
CA THR A 206 -19.43 11.86 -6.29
C THR A 206 -18.20 11.00 -5.93
N ASP A 207 -17.92 10.78 -4.64
CA ASP A 207 -16.83 9.88 -4.23
C ASP A 207 -17.12 8.45 -4.70
N LEU A 208 -18.37 7.98 -4.56
CA LEU A 208 -18.80 6.66 -5.02
C LEU A 208 -18.68 6.49 -6.53
N GLU A 209 -19.07 7.52 -7.32
CA GLU A 209 -18.89 7.53 -8.77
C GLU A 209 -17.41 7.41 -9.16
N HIS A 210 -16.54 8.17 -8.51
CA HIS A 210 -15.09 8.12 -8.75
C HIS A 210 -14.49 6.76 -8.38
N ILE A 211 -14.90 6.19 -7.23
CA ILE A 211 -14.48 4.85 -6.82
C ILE A 211 -14.94 3.82 -7.86
N ALA A 212 -16.18 3.90 -8.31
CA ALA A 212 -16.72 3.00 -9.32
C ALA A 212 -15.94 3.08 -10.65
N GLN A 213 -15.57 4.28 -11.10
CA GLN A 213 -14.76 4.47 -12.32
C GLN A 213 -13.39 3.76 -12.21
N LEU A 214 -12.75 3.85 -11.04
CA LEU A 214 -11.44 3.21 -10.83
C LEU A 214 -11.53 1.70 -10.64
N THR A 215 -12.62 1.21 -10.03
CA THR A 215 -12.72 -0.19 -9.55
C THR A 215 -13.40 -1.13 -10.53
N LYS A 216 -14.35 -0.64 -11.35
CA LYS A 216 -15.20 -1.49 -12.19
C LYS A 216 -14.39 -2.49 -13.00
N GLY A 217 -14.68 -3.79 -12.80
CA GLY A 217 -14.05 -4.90 -13.50
C GLY A 217 -12.55 -5.05 -13.24
N ALA A 218 -12.01 -4.51 -12.12
CA ALA A 218 -10.60 -4.67 -11.79
C ALA A 218 -10.27 -6.15 -11.48
N ASN A 219 -9.11 -6.61 -11.95
CA ASN A 219 -8.62 -7.96 -11.60
C ASN A 219 -8.31 -8.06 -10.10
N LEU A 220 -7.83 -6.95 -9.50
CA LEU A 220 -7.58 -6.85 -8.08
C LEU A 220 -8.06 -5.49 -7.56
N LEU A 221 -8.90 -5.52 -6.53
CA LEU A 221 -9.24 -4.36 -5.70
C LEU A 221 -8.47 -4.45 -4.38
N ILE A 222 -7.65 -3.45 -4.09
CA ILE A 222 -7.02 -3.25 -2.79
C ILE A 222 -7.78 -2.13 -2.08
N ALA A 223 -8.46 -2.47 -0.99
CA ALA A 223 -9.26 -1.54 -0.21
C ALA A 223 -8.87 -1.56 1.27
N ASN A 224 -9.18 -0.49 2.00
CA ASN A 224 -9.01 -0.49 3.45
C ASN A 224 -10.25 -1.03 4.15
N ALA A 225 -10.05 -1.51 5.38
CA ALA A 225 -11.15 -1.58 6.34
C ALA A 225 -11.56 -0.14 6.73
N THR A 226 -12.86 0.14 6.78
CA THR A 226 -13.37 1.46 7.17
C THR A 226 -13.02 1.75 8.63
N TYR A 227 -12.44 2.92 8.89
CA TYR A 227 -12.07 3.32 10.25
C TYR A 227 -13.23 3.98 10.98
N THR A 228 -13.53 3.46 12.16
CA THR A 228 -14.31 4.19 13.14
C THR A 228 -13.35 4.84 14.14
N PRO A 229 -13.52 6.13 14.47
CA PRO A 229 -12.69 6.80 15.47
C PRO A 229 -12.66 6.03 16.79
N PRO A 230 -11.53 6.01 17.52
CA PRO A 230 -11.40 5.28 18.79
C PRO A 230 -12.47 5.63 19.83
N SER A 231 -12.93 6.90 19.85
CA SER A 231 -14.00 7.36 20.73
C SER A 231 -15.36 6.68 20.48
N ILE A 232 -15.60 6.20 19.26
CA ILE A 232 -16.83 5.49 18.89
C ILE A 232 -16.68 3.99 19.12
N ARG A 233 -15.47 3.42 18.91
CA ARG A 233 -15.18 1.99 19.18
C ARG A 233 -15.45 1.56 20.62
N ILE A 234 -15.21 2.44 21.59
CA ILE A 234 -15.42 2.15 23.01
C ILE A 234 -16.90 1.88 23.34
N HIS A 235 -17.83 2.37 22.51
CA HIS A 235 -19.27 2.32 22.78
C HIS A 235 -20.08 1.47 21.80
N GLN A 236 -19.51 0.99 20.69
CA GLN A 236 -20.24 0.25 19.66
C GLN A 236 -19.42 -0.93 19.14
N HIS A 237 -19.71 -2.13 19.65
CA HIS A 237 -19.12 -3.40 19.21
C HIS A 237 -19.63 -3.92 17.85
N THR A 238 -20.36 -3.11 17.06
CA THR A 238 -21.18 -3.63 15.95
C THR A 238 -20.89 -3.05 14.57
N GLU A 239 -19.91 -2.16 14.38
CA GLU A 239 -19.59 -1.69 13.03
C GLU A 239 -18.59 -2.61 12.34
N ILE A 240 -19.04 -3.23 11.26
CA ILE A 240 -18.26 -4.15 10.43
C ILE A 240 -17.40 -3.32 9.48
N TYR A 241 -16.14 -3.14 9.84
CA TYR A 241 -15.19 -2.25 9.16
C TYR A 241 -14.84 -2.63 7.72
N TRP A 242 -15.02 -3.88 7.34
CA TRP A 242 -14.67 -4.41 6.03
C TRP A 242 -15.87 -4.52 5.08
N GLN A 243 -17.11 -4.31 5.57
CA GLN A 243 -18.32 -4.50 4.78
C GLN A 243 -18.33 -3.61 3.52
N THR A 244 -17.97 -2.34 3.66
CA THR A 244 -17.90 -1.41 2.52
C THR A 244 -16.98 -1.91 1.41
N ALA A 245 -15.82 -2.50 1.76
CA ALA A 245 -14.88 -3.05 0.79
C ALA A 245 -15.47 -4.25 0.05
N VAL A 246 -16.18 -5.14 0.76
CA VAL A 246 -16.88 -6.30 0.18
C VAL A 246 -18.02 -5.86 -0.73
N ASP A 247 -18.85 -4.93 -0.29
CA ASP A 247 -19.95 -4.38 -1.07
C ASP A 247 -19.46 -3.75 -2.37
N LEU A 248 -18.39 -2.96 -2.31
CA LEU A 248 -17.76 -2.39 -3.50
C LEU A 248 -17.23 -3.48 -4.44
N ALA A 249 -16.54 -4.51 -3.91
CA ALA A 249 -16.01 -5.59 -4.72
C ALA A 249 -17.11 -6.34 -5.48
N GLN A 250 -18.23 -6.63 -4.81
CA GLN A 250 -19.38 -7.31 -5.41
C GLN A 250 -20.09 -6.46 -6.46
N HIS A 251 -20.43 -5.21 -6.12
CA HIS A 251 -21.20 -4.32 -7.01
C HIS A 251 -20.41 -3.86 -8.24
N LEU A 252 -19.07 -3.79 -8.12
CA LEU A 252 -18.20 -3.32 -9.20
C LEU A 252 -17.47 -4.45 -9.94
N ASP A 253 -17.85 -5.70 -9.68
CA ASP A 253 -17.32 -6.91 -10.35
C ASP A 253 -15.79 -7.02 -10.26
N ALA A 254 -15.20 -6.71 -9.09
CA ALA A 254 -13.80 -6.98 -8.84
C ALA A 254 -13.54 -8.50 -8.76
N LYS A 255 -12.47 -8.98 -9.38
CA LYS A 255 -12.21 -10.43 -9.46
C LYS A 255 -11.56 -10.98 -8.18
N LEU A 256 -10.76 -10.17 -7.51
CA LEU A 256 -10.11 -10.46 -6.24
C LEU A 256 -10.18 -9.22 -5.36
N LEU A 257 -10.46 -9.38 -4.08
CA LEU A 257 -10.43 -8.32 -3.08
C LEU A 257 -9.28 -8.56 -2.11
N VAL A 258 -8.45 -7.53 -1.87
CA VAL A 258 -7.50 -7.53 -0.76
C VAL A 258 -7.85 -6.38 0.18
N ILE A 259 -8.13 -6.71 1.44
CA ILE A 259 -8.40 -5.74 2.50
C ILE A 259 -7.10 -5.46 3.25
N SER A 260 -6.69 -4.20 3.29
CA SER A 260 -5.47 -3.72 3.92
C SER A 260 -5.77 -2.59 4.90
N HIS A 261 -4.73 -1.96 5.47
CA HIS A 261 -4.84 -0.84 6.41
C HIS A 261 -5.61 -1.22 7.68
N HIS A 262 -5.30 -2.42 8.21
CA HIS A 262 -5.87 -2.92 9.47
C HIS A 262 -5.69 -1.91 10.60
N HIS A 263 -6.65 -1.86 11.50
CA HIS A 263 -6.56 -0.95 12.64
C HIS A 263 -5.38 -1.33 13.55
N PRO A 264 -4.71 -0.37 14.19
CA PRO A 264 -3.59 -0.64 15.09
C PRO A 264 -3.91 -1.65 16.20
N ASP A 265 -5.14 -1.62 16.72
CA ASP A 265 -5.58 -2.48 17.82
C ASP A 265 -6.09 -3.86 17.36
N ASP A 266 -6.19 -4.12 16.05
CA ASP A 266 -6.61 -5.43 15.54
C ASP A 266 -5.46 -6.43 15.71
N CYS A 267 -5.65 -7.40 16.59
CA CYS A 267 -4.68 -8.49 16.77
C CYS A 267 -4.82 -9.56 15.67
N ASP A 268 -3.81 -10.40 15.54
CA ASP A 268 -3.75 -11.44 14.53
C ASP A 268 -4.93 -12.43 14.61
N ASP A 269 -5.35 -12.81 15.82
CA ASP A 269 -6.46 -13.74 16.02
C ASP A 269 -7.80 -13.12 15.56
N PHE A 270 -8.02 -11.84 15.88
CA PHE A 270 -9.19 -11.11 15.39
C PHE A 270 -9.20 -11.02 13.85
N LEU A 271 -8.05 -10.74 13.24
CA LEU A 271 -7.97 -10.68 11.78
C LEU A 271 -8.19 -12.04 11.11
N ASP A 272 -7.82 -13.17 11.74
CA ASP A 272 -8.14 -14.51 11.25
C ASP A 272 -9.66 -14.79 11.30
N GLU A 273 -10.35 -14.31 12.34
CA GLU A 273 -11.82 -14.38 12.42
C GLU A 273 -12.47 -13.55 11.30
N VAL A 274 -12.03 -12.31 11.13
CA VAL A 274 -12.49 -11.42 10.04
C VAL A 274 -12.20 -12.05 8.66
N GLN A 275 -11.03 -12.65 8.44
CA GLN A 275 -10.71 -13.34 7.19
C GLN A 275 -11.75 -14.43 6.87
N THR A 276 -12.11 -15.22 7.88
CA THR A 276 -13.09 -16.31 7.74
C THR A 276 -14.48 -15.75 7.40
N GLU A 277 -14.90 -14.69 8.09
CA GLU A 277 -16.18 -14.03 7.89
C GLU A 277 -16.29 -13.42 6.48
N VAL A 278 -15.28 -12.64 6.08
CA VAL A 278 -15.22 -12.01 4.75
C VAL A 278 -15.28 -13.05 3.64
N GLN A 279 -14.54 -14.16 3.77
CA GLN A 279 -14.54 -15.24 2.77
C GLN A 279 -15.86 -15.99 2.68
N SER A 280 -16.66 -16.01 3.74
CA SER A 280 -18.01 -16.59 3.68
C SER A 280 -18.95 -15.80 2.78
N ILE A 281 -18.69 -14.49 2.59
CA ILE A 281 -19.51 -13.58 1.77
C ILE A 281 -18.89 -13.36 0.39
N PHE A 282 -17.57 -13.16 0.33
CA PHE A 282 -16.80 -13.00 -0.89
C PHE A 282 -15.61 -13.96 -0.89
N PRO A 283 -15.76 -15.19 -1.43
CA PRO A 283 -14.74 -16.24 -1.35
C PRO A 283 -13.36 -15.87 -1.88
N LYS A 284 -13.31 -14.93 -2.81
CA LYS A 284 -12.07 -14.38 -3.37
C LYS A 284 -11.63 -13.10 -2.62
N ALA A 285 -11.72 -13.10 -1.29
CA ALA A 285 -11.20 -12.03 -0.45
C ALA A 285 -10.02 -12.50 0.40
N ILE A 286 -9.04 -11.63 0.56
CA ILE A 286 -7.82 -11.85 1.34
C ILE A 286 -7.60 -10.63 2.24
N LEU A 287 -7.32 -10.84 3.52
CA LEU A 287 -6.76 -9.81 4.38
C LEU A 287 -5.25 -9.73 4.13
N ALA A 288 -4.77 -8.53 3.82
CA ALA A 288 -3.36 -8.30 3.51
C ALA A 288 -2.46 -8.63 4.71
N ARG A 289 -1.31 -9.23 4.42
CA ARG A 289 -0.22 -9.46 5.38
C ARG A 289 1.07 -8.89 4.81
N GLU A 290 1.97 -8.46 5.69
CA GLU A 290 3.33 -8.13 5.25
C GLU A 290 3.98 -9.35 4.58
N GLY A 291 4.63 -9.13 3.44
CA GLY A 291 5.22 -10.18 2.63
C GLY A 291 4.25 -10.88 1.66
N LEU A 292 2.93 -10.61 1.72
CA LEU A 292 1.98 -11.16 0.74
C LEU A 292 2.37 -10.71 -0.68
N VAL A 293 2.49 -11.68 -1.58
CA VAL A 293 2.78 -11.48 -3.00
C VAL A 293 1.67 -12.09 -3.83
N LEU A 294 1.11 -11.32 -4.75
CA LEU A 294 0.03 -11.75 -5.65
C LEU A 294 0.42 -11.46 -7.10
N THR A 295 0.26 -12.45 -7.98
CA THR A 295 0.32 -12.22 -9.42
C THR A 295 -1.08 -11.88 -9.91
N VAL A 296 -1.21 -10.77 -10.65
CA VAL A 296 -2.49 -10.34 -11.22
C VAL A 296 -2.82 -11.21 -12.43
N THR A 297 -3.96 -11.88 -12.38
CA THR A 297 -4.44 -12.82 -13.40
C THR A 297 -5.87 -12.47 -13.82
N ASN A 298 -6.37 -13.10 -14.87
CA ASN A 298 -7.75 -12.91 -15.34
C ASN A 298 -8.82 -13.63 -14.49
N GLY A 299 -8.44 -14.22 -13.36
CA GLY A 299 -9.37 -14.80 -12.37
C GLY A 299 -9.66 -16.27 -12.55
#